data_a7a7762d9e7329196d034567518a0ba2
#
_entry.id   a7a7762d9e7329196d034567518a0ba2
#
_cell.length_a   1.000
_cell.length_b   1.000
_cell.length_c   1.000
_cell.angle_alpha   90.00
_cell.angle_beta   90.00
_cell.angle_gamma   90.00
#
_symmetry.space_group_name_H-M   'P 1'
#
loop_
_entity.id
_entity.type
_entity.pdbx_description
1 polymer ?
#
loop_
_entity_poly.entity_id
_entity_poly.type
_entity_poly.pdbx_seq_one_letter_code
_entity_poly.pdbx_strand_id
1 'polypeptide(L)' 'VNQTSNGPKVGEVQGGYKFKGGDPNSPSSWEAI' A
#
# COMPACT_ATOMS: atom_id res chain seq x y z
N VAL A 1 3.84 -0.91 -17.49
CA VAL A 1 3.81 -0.26 -17.04
C VAL A 1 4.39 -0.09 -15.97
N ASN A 2 4.67 0.55 -15.54
CA ASN A 2 5.29 0.80 -14.60
C ASN A 2 4.66 1.32 -13.60
N GLN A 3 4.81 1.20 -12.56
CA GLN A 3 4.20 1.75 -11.64
C GLN A 3 4.72 2.95 -11.25
N THR A 4 4.05 3.70 -10.64
CA THR A 4 4.52 4.94 -10.29
C THR A 4 5.30 4.76 -9.17
N SER A 5 6.07 5.53 -8.85
CA SER A 5 6.86 5.49 -7.76
C SER A 5 6.41 6.24 -6.66
N ASN A 6 5.27 6.80 -6.69
CA ASN A 6 4.83 7.64 -5.63
C ASN A 6 4.13 6.91 -4.58
N GLY A 7 3.83 5.72 -4.67
CA GLY A 7 3.09 5.01 -3.66
C GLY A 7 3.92 3.97 -2.99
N PRO A 8 3.38 3.34 -1.97
CA PRO A 8 4.10 2.28 -1.31
C PRO A 8 4.15 1.03 -2.17
N LYS A 9 5.07 0.16 -1.87
CA LYS A 9 5.13 -1.07 -2.60
C LYS A 9 4.28 -2.09 -1.91
N VAL A 10 3.84 -3.09 -2.64
CA VAL A 10 3.07 -4.16 -2.05
C VAL A 10 3.92 -4.81 -0.97
N GLY A 11 3.38 -4.95 0.20
CA GLY A 11 4.09 -5.50 1.33
C GLY A 11 4.72 -4.45 2.21
N GLU A 12 4.59 -3.18 1.83
CA GLU A 12 5.14 -2.10 2.62
C GLU A 12 4.37 -1.96 3.91
N VAL A 13 5.06 -1.75 5.02
CA VAL A 13 4.41 -1.60 6.31
C VAL A 13 4.55 -0.17 6.75
N GLN A 14 3.45 0.46 7.06
CA GLN A 14 3.45 1.83 7.52
C GLN A 14 2.40 2.01 8.59
N GLY A 15 2.79 2.58 9.71
CA GLY A 15 1.83 2.93 10.74
C GLY A 15 0.98 1.80 11.24
N GLY A 16 1.49 0.59 11.26
CA GLY A 16 0.72 -0.54 11.73
C GLY A 16 -0.12 -1.20 10.68
N TYR A 17 0.08 -0.82 9.40
CA TYR A 17 -0.68 -1.43 8.32
C TYR A 17 0.26 -1.91 7.25
N LYS A 18 -0.15 -2.92 6.54
CA LYS A 18 0.62 -3.47 5.47
C LYS A 18 -0.11 -3.23 4.17
N PHE A 19 0.59 -2.71 3.17
CA PHE A 19 -0.04 -2.37 1.90
C PHE A 19 -0.24 -3.62 1.08
N LYS A 20 -1.46 -3.82 0.62
CA LYS A 20 -1.79 -5.00 -0.15
C LYS A 20 -1.71 -4.76 -1.64
N GLY A 21 -1.70 -3.52 -2.04
CA GLY A 21 -1.68 -3.18 -3.46
C GLY A 21 -2.90 -2.39 -3.81
N GLY A 22 -2.81 -1.67 -4.89
CA GLY A 22 -3.91 -0.87 -5.36
C GLY A 22 -3.71 0.57 -5.02
N ASP A 23 -4.77 1.25 -4.64
CA ASP A 23 -4.72 2.68 -4.38
C ASP A 23 -4.29 2.94 -2.95
N PRO A 24 -3.18 3.58 -2.71
CA PRO A 24 -2.74 3.82 -1.33
C PRO A 24 -3.67 4.71 -0.55
N ASN A 25 -4.54 5.45 -1.21
CA ASN A 25 -5.49 6.26 -0.49
C ASN A 25 -6.71 5.49 -0.07
N SER A 26 -6.84 4.27 -0.48
CA SER A 26 -8.00 3.48 -0.16
C SER A 26 -7.73 2.64 1.08
N PRO A 27 -8.58 2.71 2.08
CA PRO A 27 -8.32 1.90 3.28
C PRO A 27 -8.36 0.42 3.00
N SER A 28 -9.06 0.00 1.96
CA SER A 28 -9.11 -1.43 1.67
C SER A 28 -7.81 -1.91 1.05
N SER A 29 -6.91 -1.02 0.70
CA SER A 29 -5.60 -1.43 0.20
C SER A 29 -4.64 -1.75 1.31
N TRP A 30 -5.01 -1.50 2.54
CA TRP A 30 -4.13 -1.72 3.67
C TRP A 30 -4.73 -2.75 4.61
N GLU A 31 -3.86 -3.48 5.26
CA GLU A 31 -4.32 -4.52 6.15
C GLU A 31 -3.65 -4.30 7.48
N ALA A 32 -4.39 -4.35 8.57
CA ALA A 32 -3.82 -4.15 9.88
C ALA A 32 -2.89 -5.31 10.20
N ILE A 33 -1.77 -4.99 10.78
CA ILE A 33 -0.81 -6.00 11.12
C ILE A 33 -1.09 -6.64 12.44
#